data_d8724e77fee5073c89e22267122fede9
#
_entry.id   d8724e77fee5073c89e22267122fede9
#
_cell.length_a   1.000
_cell.length_b   1.000
_cell.length_c   1.000
_cell.angle_alpha   90.00
_cell.angle_beta   90.00
_cell.angle_gamma   90.00
#
_symmetry.space_group_name_H-M   'P 1'
#
loop_
_entity.id
_entity.type
_entity.pdbx_description
1 polymer ?
#
loop_
_entity_poly.entity_id
_entity_poly.type
_entity_poly.pdbx_seq_one_letter_code
_entity_poly.pdbx_strand_id
1 'polypeptide(L)'
;EYSYKYYVSLSYMKKDNYRVSLRNKTNNHEQIILRNEDGVYVLTPSLNKSFKFQSKWPYNNSQSYLLQSVINDMKNDSKLSMNKKDGNYIFKSKVNYKNNVNLTYQKVTVDKNYMIKSVYVYDRDGNINIKVNYNSIDMKAKFNKNYFLLEENMQTFMNESNNNFKVSKLDDAIYPMYLPKGTYLKTEKTVQLDTGSRIILTFSGDKSFMLVEEPTIKEDELTVIPTNGEIDMFTDAIAVVDDSSITWSSDGIDYYMVSSNMSKEELFSVAKSVSTIPISK
;
A
#
# COMPACT_ATOMS: atom_id res chain seq x y z
N GLU A 1 14.35 -14.26 1.46
CA GLU A 1 13.68 -12.95 1.62
C GLU A 1 12.58 -12.85 0.57
N TYR A 2 11.33 -12.85 1.00
CA TYR A 2 10.18 -12.77 0.08
C TYR A 2 10.06 -11.33 -0.41
N SER A 3 10.02 -11.11 -1.72
CA SER A 3 9.81 -9.80 -2.33
C SER A 3 8.54 -9.81 -3.18
N TYR A 4 7.61 -8.91 -2.87
CA TYR A 4 6.44 -8.68 -3.70
C TYR A 4 6.81 -7.81 -4.90
N LYS A 5 6.23 -8.14 -6.05
CA LYS A 5 6.52 -7.44 -7.33
C LYS A 5 5.23 -6.90 -7.93
N TYR A 6 5.28 -5.64 -8.31
CA TYR A 6 4.15 -4.93 -8.90
C TYR A 6 4.47 -4.39 -10.28
N TYR A 7 3.46 -4.34 -11.13
CA TYR A 7 3.40 -3.37 -12.21
C TYR A 7 2.73 -2.11 -11.66
N VAL A 8 3.41 -0.98 -11.78
CA VAL A 8 2.88 0.32 -11.36
C VAL A 8 2.66 1.17 -12.60
N SER A 9 1.43 1.62 -12.80
CA SER A 9 1.08 2.61 -13.83
C SER A 9 0.64 3.88 -13.13
N LEU A 10 1.35 4.98 -13.41
CA LEU A 10 1.08 6.28 -12.83
C LEU A 10 0.67 7.27 -13.90
N SER A 11 -0.45 7.94 -13.70
CA SER A 11 -0.94 9.04 -14.51
C SER A 11 -1.13 10.28 -13.65
N TYR A 12 -0.67 11.42 -14.16
CA TYR A 12 -0.82 12.71 -13.52
C TYR A 12 -1.35 13.76 -14.51
N MET A 13 -2.30 14.54 -14.08
CA MET A 13 -2.77 15.73 -14.80
C MET A 13 -2.83 16.92 -13.83
N LYS A 14 -2.57 18.13 -14.33
CA LYS A 14 -2.64 19.38 -13.56
C LYS A 14 -3.91 19.44 -12.71
N LYS A 15 -3.88 20.22 -11.63
CA LYS A 15 -4.89 20.33 -10.57
C LYS A 15 -5.01 19.07 -9.72
N ASP A 16 -3.85 18.43 -9.43
CA ASP A 16 -3.71 17.31 -8.52
C ASP A 16 -4.54 16.06 -8.86
N ASN A 17 -4.76 15.82 -10.14
CA ASN A 17 -5.36 14.56 -10.56
C ASN A 17 -4.28 13.48 -10.68
N TYR A 18 -4.43 12.41 -9.91
CA TYR A 18 -3.53 11.25 -9.90
C TYR A 18 -4.33 9.97 -10.07
N ARG A 19 -3.77 9.07 -10.84
CA ARG A 19 -4.20 7.67 -10.90
C ARG A 19 -2.96 6.79 -10.78
N VAL A 20 -2.90 5.98 -9.75
CA VAL A 20 -1.83 5.01 -9.53
C VAL A 20 -2.44 3.63 -9.47
N SER A 21 -2.23 2.84 -10.50
CA SER A 21 -2.61 1.43 -10.53
C SER A 21 -1.43 0.60 -10.05
N LEU A 22 -1.69 -0.27 -9.08
CA LEU A 22 -0.75 -1.23 -8.51
C LEU A 22 -1.29 -2.63 -8.76
N ARG A 23 -0.67 -3.35 -9.69
CA ARG A 23 -1.05 -4.73 -10.03
C ARG A 23 0.02 -5.70 -9.57
N ASN A 24 -0.33 -6.57 -8.64
CA ASN A 24 0.54 -7.62 -8.14
C ASN A 24 0.85 -8.62 -9.26
N LYS A 25 2.15 -8.94 -9.45
CA LYS A 25 2.60 -9.84 -10.52
C LYS A 25 2.26 -11.31 -10.27
N THR A 26 1.99 -11.69 -9.03
CA THR A 26 1.74 -13.08 -8.66
C THR A 26 0.28 -13.48 -8.85
N ASN A 27 -0.65 -12.66 -8.35
CA ASN A 27 -2.09 -12.96 -8.35
C ASN A 27 -2.91 -12.04 -9.27
N ASN A 28 -2.28 -11.09 -9.98
CA ASN A 28 -2.91 -10.08 -10.82
C ASN A 28 -3.93 -9.16 -10.08
N HIS A 29 -3.96 -9.21 -8.75
CA HIS A 29 -4.80 -8.32 -7.99
C HIS A 29 -4.39 -6.87 -8.24
N GLU A 30 -5.37 -6.02 -8.56
CA GLU A 30 -5.16 -4.61 -8.85
C GLU A 30 -5.86 -3.74 -7.81
N GLN A 31 -5.13 -2.79 -7.26
CA GLN A 31 -5.66 -1.68 -6.48
C GLN A 31 -5.29 -0.36 -7.15
N ILE A 32 -6.18 0.63 -7.09
CA ILE A 32 -5.96 1.93 -7.70
C ILE A 32 -6.07 3.01 -6.62
N ILE A 33 -5.01 3.83 -6.48
CA ILE A 33 -5.10 5.08 -5.74
C ILE A 33 -5.52 6.16 -6.74
N LEU A 34 -6.65 6.77 -6.50
CA LEU A 34 -7.21 7.83 -7.32
C LEU A 34 -7.32 9.12 -6.52
N ARG A 35 -6.83 10.22 -7.08
CA ARG A 35 -7.06 11.57 -6.55
C ARG A 35 -7.63 12.44 -7.65
N ASN A 36 -8.72 13.12 -7.33
CA ASN A 36 -9.40 14.10 -8.20
C ASN A 36 -10.00 15.24 -7.36
N GLU A 37 -10.88 16.04 -7.96
CA GLU A 37 -11.55 17.18 -7.30
C GLU A 37 -12.44 16.72 -6.11
N ASP A 38 -13.01 15.51 -6.17
CA ASP A 38 -13.92 14.95 -5.15
C ASP A 38 -13.19 14.35 -3.95
N GLY A 39 -11.90 14.06 -4.06
CA GLY A 39 -11.11 13.53 -2.97
C GLY A 39 -10.04 12.52 -3.36
N VAL A 40 -9.63 11.73 -2.37
CA VAL A 40 -8.65 10.65 -2.50
C VAL A 40 -9.34 9.32 -2.24
N TYR A 41 -9.13 8.37 -3.14
CA TYR A 41 -9.79 7.06 -3.08
C TYR A 41 -8.76 5.94 -3.23
N VAL A 42 -9.02 4.83 -2.57
CA VAL A 42 -8.40 3.54 -2.88
C VAL A 42 -9.49 2.61 -3.40
N LEU A 43 -9.34 2.21 -4.64
CA LEU A 43 -10.30 1.36 -5.34
C LEU A 43 -9.79 -0.07 -5.33
N THR A 44 -10.68 -1.00 -5.10
CA THR A 44 -10.49 -2.42 -5.37
C THR A 44 -11.58 -2.86 -6.34
N PRO A 45 -11.37 -2.66 -7.66
CA PRO A 45 -12.42 -2.85 -8.66
C PRO A 45 -12.99 -4.27 -8.71
N SER A 46 -12.15 -5.28 -8.46
CA SER A 46 -12.58 -6.69 -8.39
C SER A 46 -13.61 -6.97 -7.30
N LEU A 47 -13.72 -6.10 -6.31
CA LEU A 47 -14.61 -6.21 -5.16
C LEU A 47 -15.78 -5.23 -5.19
N ASN A 48 -15.87 -4.36 -6.18
CA ASN A 48 -16.77 -3.21 -6.20
C ASN A 48 -16.64 -2.29 -4.98
N LYS A 49 -15.47 -2.29 -4.32
CA LYS A 49 -15.19 -1.50 -3.12
C LYS A 49 -14.28 -0.32 -3.40
N SER A 50 -14.60 0.80 -2.77
CA SER A 50 -13.78 2.01 -2.75
C SER A 50 -13.76 2.59 -1.34
N PHE A 51 -12.57 2.98 -0.88
CA PHE A 51 -12.42 3.77 0.34
C PHE A 51 -12.17 5.23 -0.04
N LYS A 52 -12.96 6.14 0.52
CA LYS A 52 -12.80 7.59 0.34
C LYS A 52 -12.10 8.19 1.56
N PHE A 53 -10.94 8.80 1.35
CA PHE A 53 -10.06 9.33 2.39
C PHE A 53 -10.18 10.85 2.53
N GLN A 54 -10.14 11.32 3.77
CA GLN A 54 -9.87 12.72 4.09
C GLN A 54 -8.36 12.97 4.22
N SER A 55 -7.59 12.57 3.22
CA SER A 55 -6.14 12.56 3.24
C SER A 55 -5.52 13.65 2.37
N LYS A 56 -4.32 14.09 2.72
CA LYS A 56 -3.47 14.97 1.90
C LYS A 56 -2.58 14.19 0.93
N TRP A 57 -2.81 12.88 0.76
CA TRP A 57 -2.05 12.09 -0.20
C TRP A 57 -1.96 12.82 -1.56
N PRO A 58 -0.81 12.85 -2.24
CA PRO A 58 0.44 12.17 -1.93
C PRO A 58 1.44 12.99 -1.09
N TYR A 59 1.02 14.10 -0.47
CA TYR A 59 1.92 15.09 0.15
C TYR A 59 2.23 14.82 1.62
N ASN A 60 1.59 13.84 2.21
CA ASN A 60 1.70 13.50 3.63
C ASN A 60 2.90 12.60 3.97
N ASN A 61 3.45 11.88 2.98
CA ASN A 61 4.46 10.85 3.16
C ASN A 61 5.31 10.71 1.88
N SER A 62 6.53 10.16 1.98
CA SER A 62 7.35 9.83 0.81
C SER A 62 6.69 8.72 0.00
N GLN A 63 6.73 8.85 -1.33
CA GLN A 63 6.19 7.89 -2.29
C GLN A 63 7.23 7.63 -3.38
N SER A 64 7.95 6.51 -3.30
CA SER A 64 9.08 6.20 -4.17
C SER A 64 8.73 6.03 -5.65
N TYR A 65 7.46 5.78 -5.95
CA TYR A 65 6.95 5.64 -7.33
C TYR A 65 6.40 6.95 -7.92
N LEU A 66 6.18 7.99 -7.10
CA LEU A 66 5.68 9.29 -7.52
C LEU A 66 6.85 10.26 -7.77
N LEU A 67 7.02 10.67 -9.02
CA LEU A 67 8.09 11.60 -9.40
C LEU A 67 8.07 12.90 -8.58
N GLN A 68 6.88 13.46 -8.33
CA GLN A 68 6.72 14.68 -7.52
C GLN A 68 7.20 14.49 -6.09
N SER A 69 6.90 13.34 -5.47
CA SER A 69 7.33 13.02 -4.11
C SER A 69 8.86 12.84 -4.05
N VAL A 70 9.43 12.08 -4.98
CA VAL A 70 10.87 11.87 -5.09
C VAL A 70 11.62 13.21 -5.24
N ILE A 71 11.15 14.09 -6.13
CA ILE A 71 11.75 15.42 -6.32
C ILE A 71 11.58 16.29 -5.06
N ASN A 72 10.45 16.20 -4.37
CA ASN A 72 10.21 16.95 -3.15
C ASN A 72 11.15 16.53 -2.02
N ASP A 73 11.38 15.23 -1.84
CA ASP A 73 12.36 14.69 -0.88
C ASP A 73 13.77 15.22 -1.19
N MET A 74 14.16 15.21 -2.48
CA MET A 74 15.46 15.74 -2.91
C MET A 74 15.59 17.24 -2.65
N LYS A 75 14.54 18.04 -2.90
CA LYS A 75 14.54 19.50 -2.67
C LYS A 75 14.62 19.89 -1.19
N ASN A 76 14.01 19.07 -0.33
CA ASN A 76 13.93 19.33 1.10
C ASN A 76 15.13 18.79 1.89
N ASP A 77 16.05 18.06 1.23
CA ASP A 77 17.23 17.53 1.90
C ASP A 77 18.43 18.47 1.76
N SER A 78 18.77 19.17 2.83
CA SER A 78 19.97 20.03 2.88
C SER A 78 21.30 19.26 2.70
N LYS A 79 21.28 17.93 2.79
CA LYS A 79 22.44 17.04 2.61
C LYS A 79 22.35 16.25 1.31
N LEU A 80 21.51 16.69 0.35
CA LEU A 80 21.45 16.10 -0.96
C LEU A 80 22.85 15.99 -1.54
N SER A 81 23.21 14.81 -1.98
CA SER A 81 24.47 14.56 -2.66
C SER A 81 24.25 13.93 -4.04
N MET A 82 25.18 14.18 -4.96
CA MET A 82 25.15 13.64 -6.31
C MET A 82 26.49 13.03 -6.64
N ASN A 83 26.45 11.87 -7.28
CA ASN A 83 27.60 11.18 -7.83
C ASN A 83 27.33 10.82 -9.30
N LYS A 84 28.37 10.75 -10.14
CA LYS A 84 28.27 10.34 -11.54
C LYS A 84 28.91 8.96 -11.69
N LYS A 85 28.16 8.00 -12.24
CA LYS A 85 28.63 6.64 -12.49
C LYS A 85 28.03 6.12 -13.79
N ASP A 86 28.86 5.54 -14.65
CA ASP A 86 28.48 4.90 -15.92
C ASP A 86 27.55 5.79 -16.79
N GLY A 87 27.86 7.10 -16.85
CA GLY A 87 27.09 8.08 -17.60
C GLY A 87 25.77 8.52 -16.96
N ASN A 88 25.41 7.98 -15.80
CA ASN A 88 24.21 8.35 -15.05
C ASN A 88 24.57 9.24 -13.86
N TYR A 89 23.59 10.03 -13.42
CA TYR A 89 23.66 10.82 -12.19
C TYR A 89 22.91 10.04 -11.09
N ILE A 90 23.54 9.85 -9.94
CA ILE A 90 22.98 9.16 -8.80
C ILE A 90 22.85 10.18 -7.66
N PHE A 91 21.63 10.54 -7.34
CA PHE A 91 21.31 11.42 -6.21
C PHE A 91 21.01 10.59 -4.97
N LYS A 92 21.53 11.02 -3.81
CA LYS A 92 21.20 10.46 -2.53
C LYS A 92 20.51 11.53 -1.69
N SER A 93 19.29 11.25 -1.23
CA SER A 93 18.50 12.13 -0.36
C SER A 93 17.83 11.35 0.74
N LYS A 94 17.45 12.06 1.82
CA LYS A 94 16.59 11.53 2.86
C LYS A 94 15.19 11.26 2.33
N VAL A 95 14.46 10.39 3.02
CA VAL A 95 13.05 10.11 2.82
C VAL A 95 12.27 10.31 4.12
N ASN A 96 10.95 10.48 4.01
CA ASN A 96 10.06 10.68 5.14
C ASN A 96 8.91 9.68 5.09
N TYR A 97 9.16 8.44 5.50
CA TYR A 97 8.14 7.40 5.69
C TYR A 97 7.69 7.41 7.15
N LYS A 98 6.57 8.07 7.45
CA LYS A 98 6.07 8.27 8.82
C LYS A 98 5.80 6.97 9.56
N ASN A 99 5.19 5.99 8.90
CA ASN A 99 4.84 4.70 9.49
C ASN A 99 5.94 3.64 9.37
N ASN A 100 7.06 3.97 8.70
CA ASN A 100 8.23 3.09 8.59
C ASN A 100 9.52 3.88 8.75
N VAL A 101 9.81 4.28 9.96
CA VAL A 101 11.00 5.11 10.34
C VAL A 101 12.34 4.41 10.09
N ASN A 102 12.34 3.12 9.79
CA ASN A 102 13.56 2.40 9.40
C ASN A 102 14.03 2.78 7.99
N LEU A 103 13.12 3.23 7.10
CA LEU A 103 13.47 3.74 5.78
C LEU A 103 14.03 5.16 5.93
N THR A 104 15.29 5.36 5.57
CA THR A 104 16.02 6.57 5.93
C THR A 104 16.50 7.41 4.76
N TYR A 105 16.85 6.78 3.64
CA TYR A 105 17.31 7.50 2.46
C TYR A 105 16.96 6.76 1.17
N GLN A 106 17.00 7.50 0.07
CA GLN A 106 16.84 6.96 -1.27
C GLN A 106 18.04 7.28 -2.16
N LYS A 107 18.25 6.43 -3.18
CA LYS A 107 19.13 6.72 -4.32
C LYS A 107 18.26 6.81 -5.57
N VAL A 108 18.35 7.94 -6.24
CA VAL A 108 17.63 8.23 -7.48
C VAL A 108 18.63 8.23 -8.64
N THR A 109 18.44 7.32 -9.57
CA THR A 109 19.29 7.23 -10.77
C THR A 109 18.61 7.96 -11.92
N VAL A 110 19.33 8.90 -12.53
CA VAL A 110 18.88 9.71 -13.66
C VAL A 110 19.88 9.54 -14.79
N ASP A 111 19.44 9.35 -16.02
CA ASP A 111 20.31 9.19 -17.17
C ASP A 111 20.89 10.53 -17.67
N LYS A 112 21.74 10.46 -18.69
CA LYS A 112 22.37 11.64 -19.33
C LYS A 112 21.36 12.63 -19.93
N ASN A 113 20.13 12.22 -20.20
CA ASN A 113 19.04 13.05 -20.73
C ASN A 113 18.13 13.58 -19.61
N TYR A 114 18.56 13.42 -18.35
CA TYR A 114 17.81 13.80 -17.15
C TYR A 114 16.50 13.03 -16.97
N MET A 115 16.38 11.84 -17.56
CA MET A 115 15.24 10.97 -17.33
C MET A 115 15.52 10.03 -16.15
N ILE A 116 14.56 9.96 -15.21
CA ILE A 116 14.68 9.04 -14.08
C ILE A 116 14.62 7.59 -14.56
N LYS A 117 15.52 6.77 -14.02
CA LYS A 117 15.62 5.33 -14.31
C LYS A 117 15.17 4.46 -13.15
N SER A 118 15.57 4.84 -11.95
CA SER A 118 15.22 4.07 -10.77
C SER A 118 15.22 4.90 -9.50
N VAL A 119 14.45 4.44 -8.51
CA VAL A 119 14.47 4.91 -7.13
C VAL A 119 14.62 3.69 -6.23
N TYR A 120 15.67 3.65 -5.43
CA TYR A 120 15.87 2.61 -4.43
C TYR A 120 15.87 3.24 -3.04
N VAL A 121 15.03 2.70 -2.15
CA VAL A 121 14.90 3.17 -0.77
C VAL A 121 15.60 2.20 0.16
N TYR A 122 16.37 2.75 1.08
CA TYR A 122 17.26 2.03 1.98
C TYR A 122 16.84 2.23 3.43
N ASP A 123 17.05 1.19 4.22
CA ASP A 123 16.96 1.25 5.67
C ASP A 123 18.24 1.84 6.32
N ARG A 124 18.27 1.85 7.65
CA ARG A 124 19.41 2.37 8.44
C ARG A 124 20.66 1.54 8.25
N ASP A 125 20.52 0.25 7.99
CA ASP A 125 21.62 -0.71 7.82
C ASP A 125 22.15 -0.72 6.40
N GLY A 126 21.52 0.03 5.49
CA GLY A 126 21.91 0.15 4.09
C GLY A 126 21.35 -0.96 3.20
N ASN A 127 20.37 -1.74 3.68
CA ASN A 127 19.68 -2.72 2.87
C ASN A 127 18.61 -2.02 2.00
N ILE A 128 18.38 -2.53 0.80
CA ILE A 128 17.36 -2.03 -0.10
C ILE A 128 16.03 -2.67 0.27
N ASN A 129 15.07 -1.85 0.68
CA ASN A 129 13.71 -2.30 1.03
C ASN A 129 12.71 -2.07 -0.10
N ILE A 130 12.89 -0.99 -0.90
CA ILE A 130 12.01 -0.69 -2.03
C ILE A 130 12.86 -0.46 -3.27
N LYS A 131 12.48 -1.10 -4.38
CA LYS A 131 13.08 -0.90 -5.71
C LYS A 131 12.00 -0.49 -6.68
N VAL A 132 12.13 0.70 -7.25
CA VAL A 132 11.30 1.17 -8.35
C VAL A 132 12.17 1.33 -9.59
N ASN A 133 11.79 0.69 -10.70
CA ASN A 133 12.42 0.87 -12.01
C ASN A 133 11.39 1.46 -12.96
N TYR A 134 11.74 2.57 -13.61
CA TYR A 134 10.88 3.25 -14.58
C TYR A 134 11.14 2.67 -15.96
N ASN A 135 10.18 1.96 -16.52
CA ASN A 135 10.32 1.33 -17.85
C ASN A 135 10.04 2.34 -18.97
N SER A 136 9.04 3.21 -18.79
CA SER A 136 8.70 4.25 -19.75
C SER A 136 8.09 5.46 -19.03
N ILE A 137 8.33 6.65 -19.58
CA ILE A 137 7.78 7.91 -19.08
C ILE A 137 7.35 8.72 -20.30
N ASP A 138 6.06 9.05 -20.38
CA ASP A 138 5.52 9.99 -21.33
C ASP A 138 5.15 11.30 -20.65
N MET A 139 6.00 12.32 -20.82
CA MET A 139 5.78 13.66 -20.24
C MET A 139 4.74 14.48 -21.01
N LYS A 140 4.24 13.99 -22.15
CA LYS A 140 3.26 14.66 -23.01
C LYS A 140 1.93 13.91 -23.07
N ALA A 141 1.74 12.90 -22.21
CA ALA A 141 0.51 12.13 -22.13
C ALA A 141 -0.71 13.04 -21.98
N LYS A 142 -1.77 12.71 -22.72
CA LYS A 142 -3.04 13.41 -22.68
C LYS A 142 -4.11 12.45 -22.18
N PHE A 143 -4.97 12.93 -21.31
CA PHE A 143 -6.05 12.15 -20.73
C PHE A 143 -7.39 12.81 -21.07
N ASN A 144 -8.43 11.98 -21.29
CA ASN A 144 -9.79 12.49 -21.38
C ASN A 144 -10.29 12.95 -20.00
N LYS A 145 -11.39 13.71 -19.96
CA LYS A 145 -11.92 14.26 -18.71
C LYS A 145 -12.38 13.19 -17.72
N ASN A 146 -12.79 12.02 -18.23
CA ASN A 146 -13.34 10.95 -17.40
C ASN A 146 -12.27 10.02 -16.82
N TYR A 147 -11.03 10.10 -17.32
CA TYR A 147 -9.95 9.19 -16.93
C TYR A 147 -9.68 9.14 -15.43
N PHE A 148 -9.95 10.23 -14.71
CA PHE A 148 -9.74 10.33 -13.26
C PHE A 148 -11.07 10.27 -12.47
N LEU A 149 -12.18 9.88 -13.08
CA LEU A 149 -13.46 9.69 -12.38
C LEU A 149 -13.50 8.32 -11.70
N LEU A 150 -14.14 8.26 -10.54
CA LEU A 150 -14.31 7.05 -9.75
C LEU A 150 -15.04 5.96 -10.56
N GLU A 151 -16.19 6.31 -11.13
CA GLU A 151 -17.07 5.39 -11.87
C GLU A 151 -16.36 4.79 -13.08
N GLU A 152 -15.61 5.60 -13.82
CA GLU A 152 -14.86 5.14 -15.00
C GLU A 152 -13.82 4.10 -14.62
N ASN A 153 -13.09 4.34 -13.51
CA ASN A 153 -12.06 3.42 -13.03
C ASN A 153 -12.62 2.11 -12.48
N MET A 154 -13.85 2.13 -11.98
CA MET A 154 -14.54 0.92 -11.54
C MET A 154 -15.14 0.13 -12.70
N GLN A 155 -15.74 0.80 -13.71
CA GLN A 155 -16.38 0.17 -14.86
C GLN A 155 -15.39 -0.45 -15.84
N THR A 156 -14.26 0.20 -16.11
CA THR A 156 -13.23 -0.30 -17.03
C THR A 156 -12.76 -1.69 -16.61
N PHE A 157 -12.60 -1.92 -15.33
CA PHE A 157 -12.19 -3.22 -14.82
C PHE A 157 -13.25 -4.30 -14.99
N MET A 158 -14.53 -3.97 -14.84
CA MET A 158 -15.62 -4.94 -15.03
C MET A 158 -15.68 -5.45 -16.48
N ASN A 159 -15.33 -4.61 -17.45
CA ASN A 159 -15.32 -4.96 -18.86
C ASN A 159 -14.09 -5.79 -19.27
N GLU A 160 -12.96 -5.62 -18.60
CA GLU A 160 -11.70 -6.31 -18.88
C GLU A 160 -11.53 -7.63 -18.12
N SER A 161 -12.29 -7.84 -17.05
CA SER A 161 -12.11 -8.96 -16.14
C SER A 161 -13.28 -9.92 -16.10
N ASN A 162 -13.19 -10.98 -16.90
CA ASN A 162 -13.76 -12.28 -16.53
C ASN A 162 -12.93 -12.91 -15.38
N ASN A 163 -12.47 -12.10 -14.44
CA ASN A 163 -11.61 -12.59 -13.38
C ASN A 163 -12.46 -13.25 -12.31
N ASN A 164 -12.35 -14.57 -12.26
CA ASN A 164 -12.77 -15.39 -11.14
C ASN A 164 -12.08 -14.90 -9.86
N PHE A 165 -12.66 -13.89 -9.19
CA PHE A 165 -12.31 -13.61 -7.81
C PHE A 165 -12.65 -14.86 -7.00
N LYS A 166 -11.62 -15.58 -6.58
CA LYS A 166 -11.79 -16.71 -5.67
C LYS A 166 -11.95 -16.12 -4.27
N VAL A 167 -13.15 -16.24 -3.72
CA VAL A 167 -13.33 -16.04 -2.28
C VAL A 167 -12.45 -17.07 -1.59
N SER A 168 -11.45 -16.60 -0.86
CA SER A 168 -10.63 -17.48 -0.05
C SER A 168 -11.46 -18.00 1.11
N LYS A 169 -11.39 -19.30 1.40
CA LYS A 169 -11.95 -19.83 2.64
C LYS A 169 -10.93 -19.55 3.75
N LEU A 170 -11.43 -19.02 4.83
CA LEU A 170 -10.65 -18.83 6.05
C LEU A 170 -10.94 -20.01 6.98
N ASP A 171 -10.19 -21.09 6.82
CA ASP A 171 -10.36 -22.31 7.61
C ASP A 171 -9.54 -22.24 8.91
N ASP A 172 -8.37 -21.58 8.88
CA ASP A 172 -7.45 -21.42 10.02
C ASP A 172 -7.03 -19.94 10.18
N ALA A 173 -6.66 -19.56 11.39
CA ALA A 173 -6.16 -18.23 11.70
C ALA A 173 -4.80 -17.95 11.05
N ILE A 174 -4.59 -16.70 10.62
CA ILE A 174 -3.35 -16.21 10.05
C ILE A 174 -2.66 -15.33 11.09
N TYR A 175 -1.60 -15.86 11.70
CA TYR A 175 -0.93 -15.19 12.81
C TYR A 175 0.12 -14.18 12.33
N PRO A 176 0.27 -13.03 13.04
CA PRO A 176 1.39 -12.15 12.80
C PRO A 176 2.72 -12.87 13.14
N MET A 177 3.69 -12.75 12.23
CA MET A 177 5.03 -13.33 12.38
C MET A 177 5.93 -12.54 13.34
N TYR A 178 5.53 -11.32 13.67
CA TYR A 178 6.19 -10.45 14.63
C TYR A 178 5.20 -10.02 15.71
N LEU A 179 5.61 -10.16 16.98
CA LEU A 179 4.92 -9.64 18.14
C LEU A 179 5.86 -8.74 18.94
N PRO A 180 5.38 -7.58 19.44
CA PRO A 180 6.14 -6.78 20.39
C PRO A 180 6.51 -7.59 21.64
N LYS A 181 7.65 -7.26 22.23
CA LYS A 181 8.11 -7.95 23.45
C LYS A 181 7.04 -7.89 24.55
N GLY A 182 6.84 -8.99 25.25
CA GLY A 182 5.86 -9.10 26.31
C GLY A 182 4.41 -9.24 25.85
N THR A 183 4.17 -9.39 24.52
CA THR A 183 2.84 -9.61 23.94
C THR A 183 2.66 -11.08 23.58
N TYR A 184 1.48 -11.63 23.86
CA TYR A 184 1.14 -13.05 23.62
C TYR A 184 -0.33 -13.19 23.20
N LEU A 185 -0.63 -14.25 22.45
CA LEU A 185 -2.00 -14.60 22.11
C LEU A 185 -2.76 -15.01 23.38
N LYS A 186 -3.86 -14.32 23.66
CA LYS A 186 -4.73 -14.62 24.82
C LYS A 186 -5.91 -15.49 24.44
N THR A 187 -6.60 -15.12 23.34
CA THR A 187 -7.76 -15.88 22.87
C THR A 187 -7.82 -15.88 21.36
N GLU A 188 -8.34 -16.99 20.84
CA GLU A 188 -8.79 -17.14 19.46
C GLU A 188 -10.26 -17.52 19.47
N LYS A 189 -11.05 -16.84 18.67
CA LYS A 189 -12.49 -17.10 18.57
C LYS A 189 -12.91 -17.10 17.10
N THR A 190 -13.56 -18.17 16.68
CA THR A 190 -14.21 -18.25 15.36
C THR A 190 -15.71 -17.97 15.50
N VAL A 191 -16.22 -17.09 14.64
CA VAL A 191 -17.63 -16.75 14.52
C VAL A 191 -18.09 -17.13 13.12
N GLN A 192 -19.12 -17.96 13.03
CA GLN A 192 -19.72 -18.31 11.74
C GLN A 192 -20.64 -17.19 11.28
N LEU A 193 -20.46 -16.76 10.04
CA LEU A 193 -21.28 -15.79 9.34
C LEU A 193 -21.87 -16.46 8.10
N ASP A 194 -22.90 -15.87 7.50
CA ASP A 194 -23.47 -16.34 6.23
C ASP A 194 -22.45 -16.32 5.08
N THR A 195 -21.45 -15.43 5.19
CA THR A 195 -20.37 -15.22 4.21
C THR A 195 -19.10 -16.03 4.45
N GLY A 196 -19.05 -16.82 5.54
CA GLY A 196 -17.87 -17.61 5.93
C GLY A 196 -17.51 -17.43 7.40
N SER A 197 -16.31 -17.83 7.78
CA SER A 197 -15.83 -17.72 9.16
C SER A 197 -15.11 -16.39 9.37
N ARG A 198 -15.43 -15.70 10.47
CA ARG A 198 -14.64 -14.59 11.01
C ARG A 198 -13.81 -15.10 12.17
N ILE A 199 -12.50 -14.89 12.12
CA ILE A 199 -11.59 -15.25 13.19
C ILE A 199 -11.15 -13.98 13.93
N ILE A 200 -11.21 -14.02 15.25
CA ILE A 200 -10.84 -12.92 16.13
C ILE A 200 -9.71 -13.38 17.04
N LEU A 201 -8.54 -12.80 16.84
CA LEU A 201 -7.34 -13.02 17.66
C LEU A 201 -7.19 -11.86 18.64
N THR A 202 -7.15 -12.17 19.94
CA THR A 202 -6.90 -11.17 20.98
C THR A 202 -5.53 -11.41 21.58
N PHE A 203 -4.67 -10.41 21.49
CA PHE A 203 -3.35 -10.39 22.07
C PHE A 203 -3.33 -9.52 23.34
N SER A 204 -2.60 -9.97 24.36
CA SER A 204 -2.48 -9.30 25.66
C SER A 204 -1.02 -9.22 26.09
N GLY A 205 -0.76 -8.47 27.14
CA GLY A 205 0.58 -8.19 27.68
C GLY A 205 0.91 -6.71 27.59
N ASP A 206 2.19 -6.38 27.44
CA ASP A 206 2.66 -5.00 27.42
C ASP A 206 2.08 -4.18 26.26
N LYS A 207 1.85 -4.83 25.13
CA LYS A 207 1.24 -4.25 23.92
C LYS A 207 0.05 -5.11 23.49
N SER A 208 -1.15 -4.70 23.89
CA SER A 208 -2.37 -5.46 23.58
C SER A 208 -3.02 -4.97 22.29
N PHE A 209 -3.51 -5.89 21.50
CA PHE A 209 -4.26 -5.60 20.26
C PHE A 209 -5.24 -6.71 19.91
N MET A 210 -6.16 -6.41 19.02
CA MET A 210 -7.07 -7.38 18.41
C MET A 210 -6.84 -7.40 16.90
N LEU A 211 -6.80 -8.58 16.33
CA LEU A 211 -6.80 -8.82 14.89
C LEU A 211 -8.06 -9.58 14.50
N VAL A 212 -8.80 -9.04 13.57
CA VAL A 212 -9.99 -9.68 12.97
C VAL A 212 -9.64 -10.05 11.53
N GLU A 213 -9.98 -11.26 11.16
CA GLU A 213 -9.78 -11.83 9.82
C GLU A 213 -11.11 -12.36 9.30
N GLU A 214 -11.47 -12.02 8.07
CA GLU A 214 -12.68 -12.54 7.44
C GLU A 214 -12.50 -12.65 5.92
N PRO A 215 -13.22 -13.58 5.26
CA PRO A 215 -13.20 -13.65 3.81
C PRO A 215 -13.66 -12.34 3.19
N THR A 216 -12.91 -11.85 2.21
CA THR A 216 -13.30 -10.64 1.48
C THR A 216 -14.56 -10.87 0.67
N ILE A 217 -15.53 -9.97 0.80
CA ILE A 217 -16.80 -10.02 0.09
C ILE A 217 -16.75 -9.06 -1.10
N LYS A 218 -17.18 -9.55 -2.26
CA LYS A 218 -17.46 -8.70 -3.41
C LYS A 218 -18.84 -8.09 -3.23
N GLU A 219 -18.92 -6.77 -3.35
CA GLU A 219 -20.20 -6.06 -3.32
C GLU A 219 -20.93 -6.19 -4.67
N ASP A 220 -22.25 -6.22 -4.65
CA ASP A 220 -23.06 -6.28 -5.87
C ASP A 220 -23.02 -4.98 -6.65
N GLU A 221 -22.94 -3.85 -5.93
CA GLU A 221 -22.82 -2.50 -6.49
C GLU A 221 -21.58 -1.79 -5.95
N LEU A 222 -21.20 -0.68 -6.60
CA LEU A 222 -20.10 0.16 -6.14
C LEU A 222 -20.38 0.69 -4.73
N THR A 223 -19.61 0.23 -3.78
CA THR A 223 -19.68 0.68 -2.39
C THR A 223 -18.52 1.63 -2.08
N VAL A 224 -18.84 2.84 -1.63
CA VAL A 224 -17.86 3.84 -1.23
C VAL A 224 -17.88 3.98 0.29
N ILE A 225 -16.78 3.62 0.94
CA ILE A 225 -16.62 3.62 2.39
C ILE A 225 -15.82 4.85 2.82
N PRO A 226 -16.41 5.85 3.50
CA PRO A 226 -15.67 6.98 4.05
C PRO A 226 -14.69 6.52 5.12
N THR A 227 -13.47 7.07 5.11
CA THR A 227 -12.45 6.76 6.12
C THR A 227 -11.62 7.99 6.48
N ASN A 228 -11.19 8.07 7.73
CA ASN A 228 -10.32 9.12 8.24
C ASN A 228 -8.84 8.73 8.26
N GLY A 229 -8.52 7.48 7.94
CA GLY A 229 -7.16 6.97 7.94
C GLY A 229 -6.28 7.54 6.82
N GLU A 230 -5.01 7.26 6.92
CA GLU A 230 -3.99 7.58 5.91
C GLU A 230 -3.74 6.35 5.02
N ILE A 231 -3.43 6.61 3.75
CA ILE A 231 -3.02 5.56 2.82
C ILE A 231 -1.56 5.22 3.07
N ASP A 232 -1.27 3.95 3.30
CA ASP A 232 0.10 3.44 3.29
C ASP A 232 0.18 2.12 2.51
N MET A 233 1.39 1.78 2.07
CA MET A 233 1.62 0.55 1.31
C MET A 233 2.27 -0.49 2.21
N PHE A 234 1.62 -1.64 2.33
CA PHE A 234 2.25 -2.87 2.78
C PHE A 234 3.07 -3.51 1.65
N THR A 235 3.64 -4.64 1.95
CA THR A 235 4.39 -5.43 0.96
C THR A 235 3.51 -5.94 -0.16
N ASP A 236 2.25 -6.23 0.10
CA ASP A 236 1.31 -6.91 -0.80
C ASP A 236 -0.07 -6.22 -0.95
N ALA A 237 -0.33 -5.17 -0.17
CA ALA A 237 -1.61 -4.47 -0.17
C ALA A 237 -1.47 -2.98 0.14
N ILE A 238 -2.50 -2.23 -0.21
CA ILE A 238 -2.71 -0.87 0.30
C ILE A 238 -3.47 -0.98 1.62
N ALA A 239 -2.95 -0.33 2.66
CA ALA A 239 -3.57 -0.27 3.96
C ALA A 239 -4.17 1.10 4.26
N VAL A 240 -5.24 1.08 5.02
CA VAL A 240 -5.83 2.24 5.69
C VAL A 240 -5.27 2.28 7.11
N VAL A 241 -4.48 3.28 7.41
CA VAL A 241 -3.80 3.42 8.71
C VAL A 241 -4.39 4.60 9.46
N ASP A 242 -5.01 4.33 10.60
CA ASP A 242 -5.53 5.32 11.53
C ASP A 242 -4.66 5.34 12.81
N ASP A 243 -4.95 6.22 13.75
CA ASP A 243 -4.15 6.38 14.99
C ASP A 243 -4.15 5.12 15.85
N SER A 244 -5.22 4.35 15.83
CA SER A 244 -5.41 3.15 16.66
C SER A 244 -5.79 1.90 15.88
N SER A 245 -5.90 1.97 14.56
CA SER A 245 -6.32 0.83 13.74
C SER A 245 -5.64 0.79 12.39
N ILE A 246 -5.56 -0.41 11.82
CA ILE A 246 -5.10 -0.65 10.46
C ILE A 246 -6.06 -1.63 9.80
N THR A 247 -6.48 -1.31 8.57
CA THR A 247 -7.33 -2.17 7.75
C THR A 247 -6.67 -2.40 6.40
N TRP A 248 -6.68 -3.64 5.95
CA TRP A 248 -6.19 -3.99 4.60
C TRP A 248 -6.87 -5.26 4.10
N SER A 249 -6.75 -5.51 2.79
CA SER A 249 -7.18 -6.77 2.18
C SER A 249 -6.01 -7.39 1.45
N SER A 250 -5.77 -8.68 1.67
CA SER A 250 -4.75 -9.45 0.99
C SER A 250 -5.22 -10.88 0.75
N ASP A 251 -4.94 -11.42 -0.45
CA ASP A 251 -5.24 -12.80 -0.84
C ASP A 251 -6.68 -13.26 -0.57
N GLY A 252 -7.65 -12.34 -0.68
CA GLY A 252 -9.07 -12.62 -0.49
C GLY A 252 -9.51 -12.67 0.98
N ILE A 253 -8.69 -12.13 1.88
CA ILE A 253 -8.99 -11.95 3.30
C ILE A 253 -8.96 -10.46 3.62
N ASP A 254 -9.97 -9.99 4.34
CA ASP A 254 -10.03 -8.66 4.93
C ASP A 254 -9.51 -8.74 6.36
N TYR A 255 -8.61 -7.84 6.70
CA TYR A 255 -7.99 -7.73 8.02
C TYR A 255 -8.34 -6.41 8.67
N TYR A 256 -8.66 -6.44 9.94
CA TYR A 256 -8.81 -5.28 10.79
C TYR A 256 -8.03 -5.47 12.08
N MET A 257 -7.07 -4.61 12.33
CA MET A 257 -6.26 -4.61 13.55
C MET A 257 -6.49 -3.34 14.35
N VAL A 258 -6.69 -3.46 15.64
CA VAL A 258 -6.93 -2.32 16.54
C VAL A 258 -6.17 -2.49 17.85
N SER A 259 -5.64 -1.37 18.36
CA SER A 259 -4.97 -1.30 19.65
C SER A 259 -5.23 0.05 20.32
N SER A 260 -5.33 0.05 21.63
CA SER A 260 -5.45 1.27 22.45
C SER A 260 -4.14 1.72 23.09
N ASN A 261 -3.07 0.91 23.02
CA ASN A 261 -1.79 1.18 23.70
C ASN A 261 -0.54 0.93 22.86
N MET A 262 -0.71 0.69 21.55
CA MET A 262 0.40 0.64 20.59
C MET A 262 0.52 1.97 19.85
N SER A 263 1.75 2.36 19.50
CA SER A 263 1.96 3.44 18.55
C SER A 263 1.56 2.99 17.13
N LYS A 264 1.34 3.95 16.23
CA LYS A 264 1.02 3.68 14.82
C LYS A 264 2.12 2.84 14.15
N GLU A 265 3.40 3.11 14.44
CA GLU A 265 4.55 2.38 13.89
C GLU A 265 4.61 0.94 14.43
N GLU A 266 4.31 0.73 15.70
CA GLU A 266 4.24 -0.61 16.29
C GLU A 266 3.10 -1.41 15.67
N LEU A 267 1.92 -0.81 15.56
CA LEU A 267 0.74 -1.41 14.96
C LEU A 267 1.00 -1.78 13.49
N PHE A 268 1.61 -0.86 12.74
CA PHE A 268 2.01 -1.07 11.34
C PHE A 268 3.03 -2.22 11.20
N SER A 269 3.99 -2.32 12.10
CA SER A 269 5.00 -3.38 12.08
C SER A 269 4.41 -4.78 12.31
N VAL A 270 3.44 -4.89 13.23
CA VAL A 270 2.71 -6.13 13.48
C VAL A 270 1.83 -6.48 12.27
N ALA A 271 1.02 -5.53 11.78
CA ALA A 271 0.12 -5.73 10.65
C ALA A 271 0.89 -6.18 9.39
N LYS A 272 2.04 -5.58 9.12
CA LYS A 272 2.92 -5.94 8.01
C LYS A 272 3.49 -7.36 8.12
N SER A 273 3.52 -7.93 9.30
CA SER A 273 4.01 -9.30 9.54
C SER A 273 2.91 -10.37 9.40
N VAL A 274 1.66 -9.98 9.24
CA VAL A 274 0.57 -10.90 8.92
C VAL A 274 0.69 -11.28 7.45
N SER A 275 0.85 -12.56 7.16
CA SER A 275 1.07 -13.05 5.81
C SER A 275 0.35 -14.38 5.60
N THR A 276 -0.33 -14.48 4.47
CA THR A 276 -0.99 -15.71 4.01
C THR A 276 -0.04 -16.74 3.39
N ILE A 277 1.28 -16.50 3.42
CA ILE A 277 2.25 -17.41 2.81
C ILE A 277 2.25 -18.72 3.59
N PRO A 278 1.87 -19.87 2.98
CA PRO A 278 2.00 -21.15 3.64
C PRO A 278 3.47 -21.38 3.94
N ILE A 279 3.81 -21.62 5.21
CA ILE A 279 5.12 -22.15 5.58
C ILE A 279 5.16 -23.55 4.97
N SER A 280 5.85 -23.71 3.84
CA SER A 280 6.14 -25.04 3.32
C SER A 280 6.93 -25.79 4.39
N LYS A 281 6.32 -26.85 4.94
CA LYS A 281 6.99 -27.77 5.84
C LYS A 281 8.07 -28.55 5.11
#